data_32abec5cf4459a3cf34805f7d7cf3a72
#
_entry.id   32abec5cf4459a3cf34805f7d7cf3a72
#
_cell.length_a   1.000
_cell.length_b   1.000
_cell.length_c   1.000
_cell.angle_alpha   90.00
_cell.angle_beta   90.00
_cell.angle_gamma   90.00
#
_symmetry.space_group_name_H-M   'P 1'
#
loop_
_entity.id
_entity.type
_entity.pdbx_description
1 polymer ?
#
loop_
_entity_poly.entity_id
_entity_poly.type
_entity_poly.pdbx_seq_one_letter_code
_entity_poly.pdbx_strand_id
1 'polypeptide(L)'
;MATEPKLHGSAVDESAITLIRPAMFAPNPRVLVVDDDEIAVERMKDLISAAGYEVGTAISGEAALRALDSEFAPIVILDRNMPGMDGLALCQAIRSGNRYPGYVYIVLCTAQDSEAEILAGLSAGADDYVSKRASGAQLVARLATARRIIALEHSLKHALEERRRMAMTDALTGAYNRRHFMSHLRRELRRARRVGAELSLLVIDVDHFKKINDRLGHAAGDEVLVEFARRIRDALPRDTDWCARLGGEEFAVVLPGTSMAGGGMVAEKLRRAISATPVRTAAGSVEVTVSLGVSSLAVFKERGEVAVEQILRRADDCLYYSKRHGRDRVTLDGEANVTERPLKTLLYVDDDADIREIVQMSLSLDGQLNVITSDGGERALLKMSVEQPDLVVLDVMMPGMDGPTLLKRMRLDPNLAQIPVIFMTAKTSAEETARFLELSAIGVIAKPFDPMSLGKQVRALWEAR
;
A
#
# COMPACT_ATOMS: atom_id res chain seq x y z
N MET A 1 27.78 -35.43 42.88
CA MET A 1 26.37 -35.21 42.47
C MET A 1 26.40 -34.04 41.47
N ALA A 2 26.39 -34.41 40.21
CA ALA A 2 26.42 -33.47 39.10
C ALA A 2 24.97 -33.28 38.60
N THR A 3 24.52 -32.05 38.57
CA THR A 3 23.22 -31.64 38.05
C THR A 3 23.35 -31.34 36.54
N GLU A 4 22.65 -32.11 35.71
CA GLU A 4 22.50 -31.89 34.26
C GLU A 4 21.69 -30.62 33.99
N PRO A 5 22.02 -29.87 32.90
CA PRO A 5 21.21 -28.76 32.46
C PRO A 5 20.07 -29.27 31.57
N LYS A 6 18.83 -28.91 31.92
CA LYS A 6 17.64 -29.13 31.09
C LYS A 6 17.74 -28.25 29.83
N LEU A 7 17.81 -28.90 28.66
CA LEU A 7 17.58 -28.31 27.35
C LEU A 7 16.12 -27.87 27.26
N HIS A 8 15.88 -26.56 27.15
CA HIS A 8 14.61 -26.02 26.72
C HIS A 8 14.46 -26.27 25.23
N GLY A 9 13.54 -27.18 24.89
CA GLY A 9 13.09 -27.39 23.52
C GLY A 9 12.43 -26.12 23.00
N SER A 10 12.98 -25.58 21.91
CA SER A 10 12.33 -24.54 21.12
C SER A 10 11.00 -25.10 20.60
N ALA A 11 9.90 -24.48 20.97
CA ALA A 11 8.59 -24.72 20.37
C ALA A 11 8.70 -24.47 18.86
N VAL A 12 8.62 -25.55 18.08
CA VAL A 12 8.46 -25.45 16.63
C VAL A 12 7.10 -24.82 16.42
N ASP A 13 7.08 -23.71 15.71
CA ASP A 13 5.88 -22.96 15.37
C ASP A 13 4.88 -23.90 14.63
N GLU A 14 3.85 -24.33 15.33
CA GLU A 14 2.79 -25.20 14.78
C GLU A 14 2.04 -24.54 13.62
N SER A 15 2.13 -23.23 13.46
CA SER A 15 1.52 -22.49 12.33
C SER A 15 2.20 -22.82 10.98
N ALA A 16 3.49 -23.13 10.99
CA ALA A 16 4.24 -23.51 9.79
C ALA A 16 3.90 -24.95 9.30
N ILE A 17 3.46 -25.83 10.21
CA ILE A 17 3.07 -27.22 9.87
C ILE A 17 1.65 -27.28 9.28
N THR A 18 0.80 -26.31 9.61
CA THR A 18 -0.60 -26.25 9.12
C THR A 18 -0.68 -25.87 7.64
N LEU A 19 0.32 -25.17 7.09
CA LEU A 19 0.37 -24.75 5.69
C LEU A 19 0.69 -25.90 4.68
N ILE A 20 1.22 -27.03 5.15
CA ILE A 20 1.59 -28.18 4.28
C ILE A 20 0.47 -29.23 4.23
N ARG A 21 -0.47 -29.23 5.18
CA ARG A 21 -1.55 -30.23 5.26
C ARG A 21 -2.67 -30.13 4.21
N PRO A 22 -3.09 -28.97 3.67
CA PRO A 22 -4.21 -28.92 2.72
C PRO A 22 -3.93 -29.61 1.38
N ALA A 23 -2.68 -29.68 0.93
CA ALA A 23 -2.33 -30.25 -0.38
C ALA A 23 -2.41 -31.78 -0.45
N MET A 24 -2.37 -32.48 0.68
CA MET A 24 -2.47 -33.94 0.72
C MET A 24 -3.91 -34.48 0.64
N PHE A 25 -4.93 -33.65 0.88
CA PHE A 25 -6.35 -34.04 0.91
C PHE A 25 -7.21 -33.28 -0.13
N ALA A 26 -6.59 -32.53 -1.06
CA ALA A 26 -7.32 -31.97 -2.19
C ALA A 26 -7.85 -33.12 -3.08
N PRO A 27 -9.10 -33.04 -3.60
CA PRO A 27 -9.60 -34.00 -4.56
C PRO A 27 -8.63 -34.11 -5.73
N ASN A 28 -8.53 -35.30 -6.33
CA ASN A 28 -7.67 -35.47 -7.50
C ASN A 28 -8.09 -34.50 -8.59
N PRO A 29 -7.13 -33.78 -9.21
CA PRO A 29 -7.44 -32.84 -10.29
C PRO A 29 -8.06 -33.58 -11.48
N ARG A 30 -8.91 -32.89 -12.23
CA ARG A 30 -9.47 -33.42 -13.48
C ARG A 30 -8.36 -33.69 -14.49
N VAL A 31 -8.51 -34.78 -15.24
CA VAL A 31 -7.59 -35.18 -16.32
C VAL A 31 -8.34 -35.14 -17.63
N LEU A 32 -7.78 -34.51 -18.66
CA LEU A 32 -8.25 -34.60 -20.03
C LEU A 32 -7.40 -35.60 -20.81
N VAL A 33 -8.02 -36.64 -21.36
CA VAL A 33 -7.37 -37.62 -22.23
C VAL A 33 -7.68 -37.26 -23.67
N VAL A 34 -6.64 -37.16 -24.51
CA VAL A 34 -6.73 -36.78 -25.91
C VAL A 34 -6.01 -37.80 -26.77
N ASP A 35 -6.77 -38.52 -27.57
CA ASP A 35 -6.27 -39.55 -28.54
C ASP A 35 -7.32 -39.70 -29.64
N ASP A 36 -6.95 -39.89 -30.89
CA ASP A 36 -7.87 -40.10 -32.02
C ASP A 36 -8.42 -41.53 -32.07
N ASP A 37 -7.81 -42.47 -31.32
CA ASP A 37 -8.33 -43.83 -31.14
C ASP A 37 -9.32 -43.88 -29.96
N GLU A 38 -10.62 -43.96 -30.26
CA GLU A 38 -11.67 -44.03 -29.24
C GLU A 38 -11.50 -45.20 -28.26
N ILE A 39 -10.91 -46.33 -28.70
CA ILE A 39 -10.66 -47.52 -27.85
C ILE A 39 -9.55 -47.17 -26.85
N ALA A 40 -8.50 -46.52 -27.31
CA ALA A 40 -7.41 -46.05 -26.46
C ALA A 40 -7.88 -45.03 -25.42
N VAL A 41 -8.75 -44.09 -25.84
CA VAL A 41 -9.37 -43.08 -24.94
C VAL A 41 -10.18 -43.75 -23.83
N GLU A 42 -11.09 -44.68 -24.17
CA GLU A 42 -11.97 -45.34 -23.17
C GLU A 42 -11.15 -46.18 -22.19
N ARG A 43 -10.16 -46.92 -22.70
CA ARG A 43 -9.25 -47.69 -21.85
C ARG A 43 -8.46 -46.83 -20.87
N MET A 44 -7.95 -45.69 -21.34
CA MET A 44 -7.23 -44.76 -20.47
C MET A 44 -8.15 -44.09 -19.43
N LYS A 45 -9.35 -43.72 -19.86
CA LYS A 45 -10.39 -43.18 -18.98
C LYS A 45 -10.74 -44.14 -17.85
N ASP A 46 -10.99 -45.42 -18.16
CA ASP A 46 -11.30 -46.44 -17.16
C ASP A 46 -10.16 -46.57 -16.13
N LEU A 47 -8.93 -46.66 -16.61
CA LEU A 47 -7.76 -46.80 -15.77
C LEU A 47 -7.55 -45.58 -14.84
N ILE A 48 -7.72 -44.36 -15.37
CA ILE A 48 -7.51 -43.11 -14.64
C ILE A 48 -8.67 -42.89 -13.66
N SER A 49 -9.92 -43.21 -14.06
CA SER A 49 -11.09 -43.16 -13.19
C SER A 49 -11.00 -44.17 -12.03
N ALA A 50 -10.47 -45.38 -12.29
CA ALA A 50 -10.19 -46.37 -11.24
C ALA A 50 -9.15 -45.91 -10.22
N ALA A 51 -8.24 -44.99 -10.63
CA ALA A 51 -7.29 -44.31 -9.74
C ALA A 51 -7.89 -43.10 -8.99
N GLY A 52 -9.19 -42.84 -9.16
CA GLY A 52 -9.93 -41.81 -8.43
C GLY A 52 -9.84 -40.39 -9.05
N TYR A 53 -9.47 -40.30 -10.32
CA TYR A 53 -9.48 -38.99 -11.03
C TYR A 53 -10.79 -38.82 -11.81
N GLU A 54 -11.24 -37.58 -11.92
CA GLU A 54 -12.29 -37.20 -12.88
C GLU A 54 -11.69 -37.06 -14.27
N VAL A 55 -12.30 -37.71 -15.29
CA VAL A 55 -11.72 -37.78 -16.62
C VAL A 55 -12.65 -37.18 -17.67
N GLY A 56 -12.15 -36.18 -18.37
CA GLY A 56 -12.69 -35.68 -19.64
C GLY A 56 -11.98 -36.35 -20.82
N THR A 57 -12.63 -36.40 -21.98
CA THR A 57 -12.06 -37.04 -23.18
C THR A 57 -12.20 -36.12 -24.40
N ALA A 58 -11.26 -36.22 -25.33
CA ALA A 58 -11.33 -35.54 -26.64
C ALA A 58 -10.65 -36.44 -27.70
N ILE A 59 -11.20 -36.43 -28.91
CA ILE A 59 -10.75 -37.29 -30.02
C ILE A 59 -9.94 -36.49 -31.08
N SER A 60 -9.61 -35.24 -30.80
CA SER A 60 -8.74 -34.40 -31.66
C SER A 60 -8.17 -33.21 -30.86
N GLY A 61 -7.12 -32.57 -31.39
CA GLY A 61 -6.52 -31.39 -30.77
C GLY A 61 -7.49 -30.22 -30.65
N GLU A 62 -8.34 -29.98 -31.67
CA GLU A 62 -9.35 -28.91 -31.65
C GLU A 62 -10.45 -29.21 -30.62
N ALA A 63 -10.86 -30.47 -30.49
CA ALA A 63 -11.81 -30.88 -29.47
C ALA A 63 -11.23 -30.73 -28.07
N ALA A 64 -9.95 -31.02 -27.88
CA ALA A 64 -9.25 -30.83 -26.62
C ALA A 64 -9.21 -29.34 -26.20
N LEU A 65 -8.91 -28.42 -27.11
CA LEU A 65 -8.95 -26.98 -26.82
C LEU A 65 -10.35 -26.51 -26.41
N ARG A 66 -11.40 -26.97 -27.11
CA ARG A 66 -12.78 -26.66 -26.72
C ARG A 66 -13.15 -27.25 -25.36
N ALA A 67 -12.71 -28.46 -25.07
CA ALA A 67 -12.95 -29.10 -23.77
C ALA A 67 -12.28 -28.32 -22.64
N LEU A 68 -11.01 -27.89 -22.81
CA LEU A 68 -10.29 -27.07 -21.84
C LEU A 68 -10.91 -25.68 -21.62
N ASP A 69 -11.51 -25.09 -22.66
CA ASP A 69 -12.21 -23.80 -22.56
C ASP A 69 -13.55 -23.93 -21.84
N SER A 70 -14.26 -25.03 -22.03
CA SER A 70 -15.57 -25.27 -21.41
C SER A 70 -15.44 -25.76 -19.96
N GLU A 71 -14.46 -26.62 -19.70
CA GLU A 71 -14.26 -27.23 -18.40
C GLU A 71 -12.78 -27.51 -18.19
N PHE A 72 -12.13 -26.64 -17.42
CA PHE A 72 -10.68 -26.66 -17.20
C PHE A 72 -10.19 -27.99 -16.58
N ALA A 73 -9.21 -28.61 -17.23
CA ALA A 73 -8.50 -29.77 -16.73
C ALA A 73 -7.01 -29.44 -16.54
N PRO A 74 -6.50 -29.44 -15.31
CA PRO A 74 -5.10 -29.09 -15.05
C PRO A 74 -4.09 -30.18 -15.43
N ILE A 75 -4.55 -31.37 -15.82
CA ILE A 75 -3.71 -32.46 -16.38
C ILE A 75 -4.25 -32.83 -17.75
N VAL A 76 -3.39 -32.89 -18.75
CA VAL A 76 -3.71 -33.37 -20.09
C VAL A 76 -2.80 -34.50 -20.43
N ILE A 77 -3.40 -35.65 -20.79
CA ILE A 77 -2.69 -36.80 -21.38
C ILE A 77 -3.01 -36.79 -22.88
N LEU A 78 -2.00 -36.72 -23.70
CA LEU A 78 -2.11 -36.31 -25.08
C LEU A 78 -1.38 -37.29 -25.97
N ASP A 79 -2.09 -37.90 -26.93
CA ASP A 79 -1.40 -38.64 -27.98
C ASP A 79 -0.59 -37.68 -28.86
N ARG A 80 0.59 -38.12 -29.23
CA ARG A 80 1.49 -37.39 -30.08
C ARG A 80 0.99 -37.32 -31.52
N ASN A 81 0.51 -38.45 -32.04
CA ASN A 81 0.22 -38.63 -33.46
C ASN A 81 -1.29 -38.66 -33.69
N MET A 82 -1.86 -37.49 -33.90
CA MET A 82 -3.27 -37.34 -34.24
C MET A 82 -3.43 -36.66 -35.60
N PRO A 83 -4.51 -36.97 -36.35
CA PRO A 83 -4.80 -36.27 -37.60
C PRO A 83 -5.20 -34.81 -37.36
N GLY A 84 -4.81 -33.93 -38.27
CA GLY A 84 -5.07 -32.49 -38.14
C GLY A 84 -4.09 -31.79 -37.20
N MET A 85 -4.54 -31.41 -36.00
CA MET A 85 -3.69 -30.84 -34.95
C MET A 85 -3.02 -32.00 -34.19
N ASP A 86 -1.73 -32.22 -34.42
CA ASP A 86 -0.95 -33.22 -33.70
C ASP A 86 -0.68 -32.82 -32.24
N GLY A 87 -0.14 -33.76 -31.45
CA GLY A 87 0.13 -33.50 -30.05
C GLY A 87 1.14 -32.42 -29.78
N LEU A 88 2.13 -32.21 -30.66
CA LEU A 88 3.12 -31.14 -30.48
C LEU A 88 2.50 -29.77 -30.74
N ALA A 89 1.67 -29.64 -31.78
CA ALA A 89 0.93 -28.42 -32.08
C ALA A 89 -0.06 -28.08 -30.96
N LEU A 90 -0.75 -29.07 -30.40
CA LEU A 90 -1.63 -28.87 -29.25
C LEU A 90 -0.87 -28.44 -28.00
N CYS A 91 0.29 -29.03 -27.71
CA CYS A 91 1.18 -28.57 -26.64
C CYS A 91 1.52 -27.09 -26.78
N GLN A 92 1.99 -26.67 -27.95
CA GLN A 92 2.32 -25.28 -28.24
C GLN A 92 1.11 -24.35 -28.11
N ALA A 93 -0.07 -24.79 -28.58
CA ALA A 93 -1.31 -24.03 -28.45
C ALA A 93 -1.72 -23.83 -26.98
N ILE A 94 -1.58 -24.85 -26.13
CA ILE A 94 -1.85 -24.76 -24.69
C ILE A 94 -0.84 -23.82 -24.00
N ARG A 95 0.44 -23.84 -24.42
CA ARG A 95 1.49 -22.97 -23.86
C ARG A 95 1.44 -21.53 -24.37
N SER A 96 0.87 -21.30 -25.55
CA SER A 96 0.77 -19.96 -26.13
C SER A 96 -0.26 -19.12 -25.40
N GLY A 97 0.21 -18.22 -24.52
CA GLY A 97 -0.62 -17.22 -23.87
C GLY A 97 -1.15 -17.64 -22.48
N ASN A 98 -1.81 -16.66 -21.82
CA ASN A 98 -2.39 -16.83 -20.47
C ASN A 98 -3.89 -17.20 -20.60
N ARG A 99 -4.21 -18.23 -21.37
CA ARG A 99 -5.58 -18.59 -21.72
C ARG A 99 -6.33 -19.29 -20.58
N TYR A 100 -5.61 -20.08 -19.78
CA TYR A 100 -6.20 -20.92 -18.74
C TYR A 100 -5.99 -20.34 -17.33
N PRO A 101 -6.88 -20.63 -16.37
CA PRO A 101 -6.81 -20.08 -15.01
C PRO A 101 -5.64 -20.61 -14.18
N GLY A 102 -5.02 -21.72 -14.59
CA GLY A 102 -3.91 -22.36 -13.90
C GLY A 102 -2.95 -23.03 -14.85
N TYR A 103 -1.91 -23.62 -14.27
CA TYR A 103 -0.95 -24.41 -15.00
C TYR A 103 -1.60 -25.71 -15.53
N VAL A 104 -1.33 -26.06 -16.79
CA VAL A 104 -1.74 -27.32 -17.40
C VAL A 104 -0.53 -28.25 -17.48
N TYR A 105 -0.53 -29.33 -16.74
CA TYR A 105 0.50 -30.36 -16.80
C TYR A 105 0.23 -31.29 -17.98
N ILE A 106 1.13 -31.36 -18.95
CA ILE A 106 0.95 -32.11 -20.20
C ILE A 106 1.84 -33.35 -20.20
N VAL A 107 1.22 -34.51 -20.32
CA VAL A 107 1.90 -35.79 -20.49
C VAL A 107 1.70 -36.26 -21.92
N LEU A 108 2.76 -36.38 -22.72
CA LEU A 108 2.70 -36.92 -24.07
C LEU A 108 2.72 -38.43 -24.05
N CYS A 109 1.76 -39.07 -24.77
CA CYS A 109 1.78 -40.48 -25.05
C CYS A 109 2.48 -40.76 -26.39
N THR A 110 3.44 -41.65 -26.42
CA THR A 110 4.18 -42.03 -27.64
C THR A 110 4.24 -43.55 -27.83
N ALA A 111 4.15 -43.98 -29.07
CA ALA A 111 4.33 -45.39 -29.42
C ALA A 111 5.81 -45.80 -29.55
N GLN A 112 6.68 -44.82 -29.77
CA GLN A 112 8.13 -45.01 -29.94
C GLN A 112 8.88 -44.23 -28.83
N ASP A 113 9.85 -44.87 -28.23
CA ASP A 113 10.65 -44.31 -27.13
C ASP A 113 12.01 -43.80 -27.67
N SER A 114 12.05 -43.23 -28.87
CA SER A 114 13.27 -42.62 -29.40
C SER A 114 13.62 -41.32 -28.70
N GLU A 115 14.90 -41.12 -28.39
CA GLU A 115 15.40 -39.91 -27.71
C GLU A 115 15.01 -38.62 -28.47
N ALA A 116 15.04 -38.64 -29.80
CA ALA A 116 14.65 -37.51 -30.63
C ALA A 116 13.18 -37.13 -30.47
N GLU A 117 12.30 -38.10 -30.33
CA GLU A 117 10.85 -37.86 -30.12
C GLU A 117 10.53 -37.31 -28.74
N ILE A 118 11.20 -37.81 -27.71
CA ILE A 118 11.11 -37.29 -26.35
C ILE A 118 11.56 -35.84 -26.29
N LEU A 119 12.73 -35.53 -26.86
CA LEU A 119 13.25 -34.15 -26.92
C LEU A 119 12.32 -33.21 -27.69
N ALA A 120 11.71 -33.64 -28.80
CA ALA A 120 10.76 -32.86 -29.55
C ALA A 120 9.51 -32.56 -28.71
N GLY A 121 8.98 -33.51 -27.95
CA GLY A 121 7.84 -33.31 -27.06
C GLY A 121 8.12 -32.31 -25.93
N LEU A 122 9.24 -32.49 -25.25
CA LEU A 122 9.65 -31.57 -24.17
C LEU A 122 9.93 -30.16 -24.71
N SER A 123 10.54 -30.06 -25.92
CA SER A 123 10.77 -28.78 -26.58
C SER A 123 9.48 -28.08 -27.03
N ALA A 124 8.42 -28.84 -27.33
CA ALA A 124 7.09 -28.30 -27.63
C ALA A 124 6.33 -27.83 -26.37
N GLY A 125 6.85 -28.11 -25.18
CA GLY A 125 6.28 -27.67 -23.91
C GLY A 125 5.55 -28.73 -23.12
N ALA A 126 5.71 -30.03 -23.44
CA ALA A 126 5.25 -31.12 -22.57
C ALA A 126 6.09 -31.14 -21.28
N ASP A 127 5.45 -31.54 -20.17
CA ASP A 127 6.11 -31.66 -18.87
C ASP A 127 6.67 -33.08 -18.65
N ASP A 128 6.04 -34.07 -19.28
CA ASP A 128 6.42 -35.46 -19.16
C ASP A 128 5.99 -36.24 -20.39
N TYR A 129 6.44 -37.46 -20.46
CA TYR A 129 6.04 -38.44 -21.50
C TYR A 129 5.76 -39.79 -20.88
N VAL A 130 4.95 -40.59 -21.57
CA VAL A 130 4.66 -41.97 -21.24
C VAL A 130 4.53 -42.81 -22.51
N SER A 131 5.10 -44.02 -22.50
CA SER A 131 4.93 -44.96 -23.61
C SER A 131 3.49 -45.50 -23.65
N LYS A 132 2.87 -45.61 -24.84
CA LYS A 132 1.56 -46.30 -25.01
C LYS A 132 1.60 -47.77 -24.53
N ARG A 133 2.79 -48.34 -24.38
CA ARG A 133 3.00 -49.69 -23.83
C ARG A 133 3.22 -49.69 -22.31
N ALA A 134 3.24 -48.51 -21.67
CA ALA A 134 3.45 -48.41 -20.25
C ALA A 134 2.34 -49.15 -19.46
N SER A 135 2.72 -49.69 -18.32
CA SER A 135 1.74 -50.27 -17.42
C SER A 135 0.85 -49.19 -16.80
N GLY A 136 -0.38 -49.56 -16.42
CA GLY A 136 -1.27 -48.62 -15.70
C GLY A 136 -0.63 -48.05 -14.44
N ALA A 137 0.23 -48.79 -13.75
CA ALA A 137 0.97 -48.33 -12.59
C ALA A 137 1.95 -47.17 -12.93
N GLN A 138 2.59 -47.24 -14.11
CA GLN A 138 3.47 -46.17 -14.57
C GLN A 138 2.68 -44.87 -14.86
N LEU A 139 1.52 -44.97 -15.52
CA LEU A 139 0.66 -43.83 -15.78
C LEU A 139 0.16 -43.21 -14.47
N VAL A 140 -0.32 -44.00 -13.52
CA VAL A 140 -0.76 -43.54 -12.21
C VAL A 140 0.38 -42.83 -11.45
N ALA A 141 1.62 -43.33 -11.54
CA ALA A 141 2.78 -42.69 -10.93
C ALA A 141 3.06 -41.30 -11.57
N ARG A 142 2.89 -41.15 -12.90
CA ARG A 142 3.02 -39.85 -13.60
C ARG A 142 1.92 -38.88 -13.16
N LEU A 143 0.68 -39.34 -13.06
CA LEU A 143 -0.44 -38.54 -12.55
C LEU A 143 -0.21 -38.11 -11.10
N ALA A 144 0.34 -38.96 -10.25
CA ALA A 144 0.71 -38.58 -8.89
C ALA A 144 1.79 -37.46 -8.86
N THR A 145 2.75 -37.50 -9.79
CA THR A 145 3.77 -36.45 -9.96
C THR A 145 3.13 -35.16 -10.46
N ALA A 146 2.28 -35.23 -11.49
CA ALA A 146 1.53 -34.10 -12.02
C ALA A 146 0.70 -33.42 -10.92
N ARG A 147 -0.06 -34.19 -10.15
CA ARG A 147 -0.84 -33.67 -9.01
C ARG A 147 0.02 -32.91 -8.01
N ARG A 148 1.19 -33.47 -7.67
CA ARG A 148 2.11 -32.80 -6.73
C ARG A 148 2.64 -31.48 -7.28
N ILE A 149 2.99 -31.42 -8.57
CA ILE A 149 3.50 -30.20 -9.22
C ILE A 149 2.41 -29.15 -9.28
N ILE A 150 1.19 -29.49 -9.67
CA ILE A 150 0.04 -28.57 -9.70
C ILE A 150 -0.27 -28.03 -8.29
N ALA A 151 -0.26 -28.89 -7.27
CA ALA A 151 -0.48 -28.48 -5.89
C ALA A 151 0.61 -27.51 -5.39
N LEU A 152 1.88 -27.74 -5.74
CA LEU A 152 2.99 -26.85 -5.40
C LEU A 152 2.87 -25.50 -6.13
N GLU A 153 2.53 -25.51 -7.42
CA GLU A 153 2.32 -24.29 -8.21
C GLU A 153 1.19 -23.44 -7.63
N HIS A 154 0.06 -24.09 -7.32
CA HIS A 154 -1.08 -23.41 -6.69
C HIS A 154 -0.71 -22.83 -5.31
N SER A 155 0.00 -23.60 -4.48
CA SER A 155 0.45 -23.14 -3.16
C SER A 155 1.42 -21.97 -3.26
N LEU A 156 2.36 -22.02 -4.21
CA LEU A 156 3.31 -20.92 -4.46
C LEU A 156 2.58 -19.65 -4.92
N LYS A 157 1.65 -19.79 -5.87
CA LYS A 157 0.85 -18.66 -6.37
C LYS A 157 0.04 -18.01 -5.26
N HIS A 158 -0.63 -18.82 -4.45
CA HIS A 158 -1.39 -18.36 -3.28
C HIS A 158 -0.50 -17.66 -2.25
N ALA A 159 0.66 -18.24 -1.93
CA ALA A 159 1.62 -17.63 -1.00
C ALA A 159 2.17 -16.29 -1.52
N LEU A 160 2.44 -16.17 -2.84
CA LEU A 160 2.86 -14.92 -3.46
C LEU A 160 1.76 -13.86 -3.42
N GLU A 161 0.51 -14.23 -3.71
CA GLU A 161 -0.64 -13.33 -3.64
C GLU A 161 -0.87 -12.85 -2.20
N GLU A 162 -0.80 -13.75 -1.23
CA GLU A 162 -0.94 -13.42 0.19
C GLU A 162 0.20 -12.50 0.67
N ARG A 163 1.45 -12.82 0.32
CA ARG A 163 2.59 -11.95 0.62
C ARG A 163 2.44 -10.57 0.00
N ARG A 164 1.96 -10.49 -1.25
CA ARG A 164 1.66 -9.23 -1.92
C ARG A 164 0.58 -8.45 -1.19
N ARG A 165 -0.50 -9.11 -0.78
CA ARG A 165 -1.59 -8.52 0.00
C ARG A 165 -1.07 -7.97 1.33
N MET A 166 -0.31 -8.75 2.10
CA MET A 166 0.29 -8.32 3.38
C MET A 166 1.23 -7.11 3.19
N ALA A 167 1.98 -7.06 2.09
CA ALA A 167 2.86 -5.92 1.80
C ALA A 167 2.10 -4.63 1.43
N MET A 168 0.85 -4.73 0.95
CA MET A 168 0.07 -3.61 0.43
C MET A 168 -1.06 -3.15 1.34
N THR A 169 -1.57 -4.01 2.23
CA THR A 169 -2.73 -3.71 3.08
C THR A 169 -2.35 -3.56 4.55
N ASP A 170 -3.21 -2.88 5.29
CA ASP A 170 -3.19 -2.82 6.75
C ASP A 170 -3.80 -4.12 7.31
N ALA A 171 -3.10 -4.76 8.23
CA ALA A 171 -3.48 -6.08 8.76
C ALA A 171 -4.81 -6.09 9.53
N LEU A 172 -5.15 -4.97 10.18
CA LEU A 172 -6.39 -4.85 10.95
C LEU A 172 -7.60 -4.62 10.06
N THR A 173 -7.50 -3.63 9.17
CA THR A 173 -8.66 -3.09 8.45
C THR A 173 -8.82 -3.61 7.03
N GLY A 174 -7.77 -4.20 6.45
CA GLY A 174 -7.71 -4.63 5.06
C GLY A 174 -7.71 -3.47 4.05
N ALA A 175 -7.73 -2.21 4.48
CA ALA A 175 -7.46 -1.06 3.63
C ALA A 175 -6.00 -1.06 3.16
N TYR A 176 -5.66 -0.30 2.12
CA TYR A 176 -4.24 -0.16 1.77
C TYR A 176 -3.45 0.45 2.93
N ASN A 177 -2.19 0.03 3.10
CA ASN A 177 -1.33 0.61 4.13
C ASN A 177 -0.66 1.91 3.66
N ARG A 178 -0.07 2.65 4.58
CA ARG A 178 0.61 3.93 4.31
C ARG A 178 1.69 3.82 3.22
N ARG A 179 2.47 2.73 3.21
CA ARG A 179 3.52 2.51 2.20
C ARG A 179 2.94 2.41 0.79
N HIS A 180 1.89 1.62 0.63
CA HIS A 180 1.19 1.48 -0.64
C HIS A 180 0.55 2.81 -1.05
N PHE A 181 -0.10 3.51 -0.12
CA PHE A 181 -0.69 4.83 -0.34
C PHE A 181 0.32 5.81 -0.95
N MET A 182 1.47 6.02 -0.31
CA MET A 182 2.48 6.97 -0.78
C MET A 182 2.99 6.65 -2.18
N SER A 183 3.25 5.36 -2.46
CA SER A 183 3.76 4.92 -3.77
C SER A 183 2.70 4.96 -4.87
N HIS A 184 1.45 4.60 -4.55
CA HIS A 184 0.35 4.55 -5.52
C HIS A 184 -0.16 5.95 -5.85
N LEU A 185 -0.38 6.80 -4.85
CA LEU A 185 -0.79 8.19 -5.05
C LEU A 185 0.22 8.95 -5.92
N ARG A 186 1.54 8.73 -5.73
CA ARG A 186 2.57 9.33 -6.59
C ARG A 186 2.38 8.96 -8.07
N ARG A 187 2.04 7.71 -8.36
CA ARG A 187 1.76 7.26 -9.74
C ARG A 187 0.48 7.88 -10.29
N GLU A 188 -0.59 7.94 -9.49
CA GLU A 188 -1.87 8.54 -9.89
C GLU A 188 -1.72 10.05 -10.15
N LEU A 189 -0.99 10.79 -9.31
CA LEU A 189 -0.72 12.22 -9.52
C LEU A 189 0.03 12.47 -10.84
N ARG A 190 1.08 11.68 -11.11
CA ARG A 190 1.83 11.77 -12.39
C ARG A 190 0.95 11.45 -13.59
N ARG A 191 0.12 10.41 -13.47
CA ARG A 191 -0.82 10.02 -14.53
C ARG A 191 -1.84 11.12 -14.79
N ALA A 192 -2.49 11.61 -13.74
CA ALA A 192 -3.50 12.67 -13.83
C ALA A 192 -2.91 13.95 -14.48
N ARG A 193 -1.72 14.38 -14.04
CA ARG A 193 -1.01 15.52 -14.64
C ARG A 193 -0.71 15.33 -16.13
N ARG A 194 -0.23 14.15 -16.52
CA ARG A 194 0.13 13.86 -17.92
C ARG A 194 -1.06 13.94 -18.87
N VAL A 195 -2.24 13.48 -18.43
CA VAL A 195 -3.46 13.44 -19.26
C VAL A 195 -4.40 14.63 -19.01
N GLY A 196 -4.03 15.56 -18.11
CA GLY A 196 -4.88 16.70 -17.74
C GLY A 196 -6.14 16.29 -16.96
N ALA A 197 -6.12 15.13 -16.27
CA ALA A 197 -7.24 14.66 -15.49
C ALA A 197 -7.26 15.27 -14.09
N GLU A 198 -8.44 15.33 -13.51
CA GLU A 198 -8.64 15.73 -12.12
C GLU A 198 -8.27 14.58 -11.16
N LEU A 199 -7.97 14.91 -9.92
CA LEU A 199 -7.80 13.97 -8.82
C LEU A 199 -8.08 14.69 -7.52
N SER A 200 -8.89 14.09 -6.65
CA SER A 200 -9.12 14.57 -5.29
C SER A 200 -8.59 13.59 -4.26
N LEU A 201 -8.09 14.14 -3.17
CA LEU A 201 -7.60 13.43 -1.99
C LEU A 201 -8.42 13.86 -0.78
N LEU A 202 -8.95 12.89 -0.05
CA LEU A 202 -9.61 13.08 1.24
C LEU A 202 -8.71 12.52 2.34
N VAL A 203 -8.55 13.24 3.43
CA VAL A 203 -7.99 12.72 4.69
C VAL A 203 -9.10 12.70 5.72
N ILE A 204 -9.23 11.60 6.44
CA ILE A 204 -10.35 11.30 7.33
C ILE A 204 -9.79 10.84 8.66
N ASP A 205 -10.40 11.31 9.74
CA ASP A 205 -10.03 10.89 11.10
C ASP A 205 -11.29 10.65 11.93
N VAL A 206 -11.25 9.61 12.75
CA VAL A 206 -12.35 9.24 13.65
C VAL A 206 -12.36 10.17 14.85
N ASP A 207 -13.43 10.93 14.99
CA ASP A 207 -13.58 11.90 16.08
C ASP A 207 -13.57 11.22 17.43
N HIS A 208 -12.75 11.77 18.33
CA HIS A 208 -12.65 11.29 19.73
C HIS A 208 -12.26 9.82 19.89
N PHE A 209 -11.55 9.22 18.94
CA PHE A 209 -11.18 7.79 18.96
C PHE A 209 -10.45 7.38 20.24
N LYS A 210 -9.57 8.24 20.77
CA LYS A 210 -8.93 7.99 22.07
C LYS A 210 -9.93 7.79 23.20
N LYS A 211 -11.04 8.57 23.25
CA LYS A 211 -12.08 8.39 24.27
C LYS A 211 -12.82 7.05 24.13
N ILE A 212 -12.94 6.53 22.89
CA ILE A 212 -13.51 5.20 22.64
C ILE A 212 -12.61 4.14 23.25
N ASN A 213 -11.30 4.20 22.95
CA ASN A 213 -10.30 3.29 23.52
C ASN A 213 -10.25 3.37 25.07
N ASP A 214 -10.22 4.57 25.62
CA ASP A 214 -10.15 4.80 27.07
C ASP A 214 -11.38 4.24 27.81
N ARG A 215 -12.56 4.29 27.17
CA ARG A 215 -13.84 3.83 27.75
C ARG A 215 -14.11 2.34 27.55
N LEU A 216 -13.82 1.79 26.37
CA LEU A 216 -14.26 0.45 25.97
C LEU A 216 -13.09 -0.53 25.71
N GLY A 217 -11.85 -0.03 25.82
CA GLY A 217 -10.65 -0.80 25.54
C GLY A 217 -10.23 -0.81 24.07
N HIS A 218 -8.97 -1.13 23.82
CA HIS A 218 -8.39 -1.14 22.47
C HIS A 218 -9.06 -2.16 21.52
N ALA A 219 -9.52 -3.31 22.04
CA ALA A 219 -10.22 -4.29 21.22
C ALA A 219 -11.52 -3.73 20.59
N ALA A 220 -12.29 -2.95 21.34
CA ALA A 220 -13.47 -2.26 20.82
C ALA A 220 -13.10 -1.16 19.81
N GLY A 221 -11.99 -0.45 20.04
CA GLY A 221 -11.43 0.49 19.08
C GLY A 221 -11.02 -0.16 17.75
N ASP A 222 -10.41 -1.33 17.82
CA ASP A 222 -10.03 -2.11 16.63
C ASP A 222 -11.29 -2.54 15.84
N GLU A 223 -12.36 -3.01 16.52
CA GLU A 223 -13.64 -3.33 15.86
C GLU A 223 -14.26 -2.09 15.19
N VAL A 224 -14.15 -0.91 15.83
CA VAL A 224 -14.60 0.36 15.24
C VAL A 224 -13.81 0.67 13.97
N LEU A 225 -12.49 0.52 13.96
CA LEU A 225 -11.66 0.77 12.79
C LEU A 225 -11.94 -0.20 11.64
N VAL A 226 -12.20 -1.47 11.94
CA VAL A 226 -12.59 -2.48 10.94
C VAL A 226 -13.90 -2.11 10.27
N GLU A 227 -14.93 -1.79 11.07
CA GLU A 227 -16.25 -1.39 10.56
C GLU A 227 -16.16 -0.06 9.80
N PHE A 228 -15.36 0.88 10.30
CA PHE A 228 -15.08 2.15 9.63
C PHE A 228 -14.50 1.96 8.22
N ALA A 229 -13.46 1.15 8.10
CA ALA A 229 -12.87 0.83 6.80
C ALA A 229 -13.86 0.14 5.85
N ARG A 230 -14.74 -0.72 6.38
CA ARG A 230 -15.80 -1.37 5.61
C ARG A 230 -16.81 -0.33 5.08
N ARG A 231 -17.29 0.58 5.94
CA ARG A 231 -18.22 1.65 5.53
C ARG A 231 -17.64 2.58 4.49
N ILE A 232 -16.34 2.92 4.58
CA ILE A 232 -15.66 3.67 3.54
C ILE A 232 -15.73 2.91 2.21
N ARG A 233 -15.29 1.66 2.16
CA ARG A 233 -15.28 0.85 0.93
C ARG A 233 -16.66 0.72 0.29
N ASP A 234 -17.67 0.43 1.10
CA ASP A 234 -19.06 0.25 0.64
C ASP A 234 -19.69 1.55 0.11
N ALA A 235 -19.22 2.70 0.58
CA ALA A 235 -19.73 4.01 0.16
C ALA A 235 -18.97 4.64 -1.02
N LEU A 236 -17.80 4.11 -1.40
CA LEU A 236 -17.04 4.60 -2.55
C LEU A 236 -17.83 4.40 -3.85
N PRO A 237 -17.91 5.43 -4.71
CA PRO A 237 -18.80 5.40 -5.88
C PRO A 237 -18.26 4.60 -7.07
N ARG A 238 -16.95 4.33 -7.15
CA ARG A 238 -16.31 3.71 -8.33
C ARG A 238 -15.26 2.69 -7.91
N ASP A 239 -15.02 1.68 -8.75
CA ASP A 239 -13.96 0.68 -8.57
C ASP A 239 -12.55 1.27 -8.66
N THR A 240 -12.41 2.45 -9.27
CA THR A 240 -11.14 3.20 -9.34
C THR A 240 -10.83 3.98 -8.09
N ASP A 241 -11.82 4.18 -7.22
CA ASP A 241 -11.66 4.90 -5.96
C ASP A 241 -11.12 3.93 -4.90
N TRP A 242 -10.20 4.40 -4.08
CA TRP A 242 -9.58 3.51 -3.12
C TRP A 242 -9.24 4.21 -1.81
N CYS A 243 -9.19 3.42 -0.73
CA CYS A 243 -8.88 3.91 0.61
C CYS A 243 -7.63 3.26 1.19
N ALA A 244 -6.94 3.99 2.05
CA ALA A 244 -5.78 3.54 2.81
C ALA A 244 -5.88 3.98 4.26
N ARG A 245 -5.29 3.20 5.16
CA ARG A 245 -5.05 3.61 6.54
C ARG A 245 -3.65 4.22 6.64
N LEU A 246 -3.56 5.45 7.11
CA LEU A 246 -2.29 6.18 7.24
C LEU A 246 -1.58 5.85 8.57
N GLY A 247 -2.34 5.54 9.61
CA GLY A 247 -1.88 5.17 10.95
C GLY A 247 -2.93 5.50 12.00
N GLY A 248 -2.94 4.78 13.13
CA GLY A 248 -3.92 5.02 14.19
C GLY A 248 -5.36 5.00 13.66
N GLU A 249 -6.07 6.12 13.85
CA GLU A 249 -7.44 6.37 13.38
C GLU A 249 -7.53 7.16 12.05
N GLU A 250 -6.39 7.43 11.41
CA GLU A 250 -6.34 8.24 10.19
C GLU A 250 -6.44 7.37 8.93
N PHE A 251 -7.32 7.79 8.02
CA PHE A 251 -7.52 7.17 6.71
C PHE A 251 -7.40 8.21 5.59
N ALA A 252 -7.08 7.74 4.40
CA ALA A 252 -7.12 8.54 3.18
C ALA A 252 -7.98 7.87 2.12
N VAL A 253 -8.66 8.67 1.31
CA VAL A 253 -9.41 8.22 0.13
C VAL A 253 -8.89 8.99 -1.08
N VAL A 254 -8.57 8.27 -2.13
CA VAL A 254 -8.12 8.83 -3.41
C VAL A 254 -9.19 8.62 -4.46
N LEU A 255 -9.55 9.68 -5.15
CA LEU A 255 -10.62 9.74 -6.14
C LEU A 255 -10.05 10.20 -7.50
N PRO A 256 -9.54 9.27 -8.33
CA PRO A 256 -9.06 9.60 -9.67
C PRO A 256 -10.18 10.14 -10.56
N GLY A 257 -9.89 11.13 -11.39
CA GLY A 257 -10.86 11.74 -12.30
C GLY A 257 -11.99 12.52 -11.59
N THR A 258 -11.76 12.98 -10.35
CA THR A 258 -12.77 13.66 -9.55
C THR A 258 -12.29 15.08 -9.19
N SER A 259 -13.13 16.08 -9.47
CA SER A 259 -12.89 17.48 -9.14
C SER A 259 -12.97 17.75 -7.64
N MET A 260 -12.51 18.94 -7.20
CA MET A 260 -12.65 19.38 -5.80
C MET A 260 -14.12 19.30 -5.32
N ALA A 261 -15.05 19.83 -6.10
CA ALA A 261 -16.47 19.77 -5.75
C ALA A 261 -17.00 18.34 -5.67
N GLY A 262 -16.61 17.46 -6.62
CA GLY A 262 -16.92 16.05 -6.58
C GLY A 262 -16.32 15.35 -5.36
N GLY A 263 -15.08 15.68 -5.01
CA GLY A 263 -14.41 15.21 -3.80
C GLY A 263 -15.17 15.60 -2.53
N GLY A 264 -15.64 16.83 -2.46
CA GLY A 264 -16.50 17.34 -1.37
C GLY A 264 -17.81 16.57 -1.23
N MET A 265 -18.48 16.27 -2.36
CA MET A 265 -19.71 15.46 -2.35
C MET A 265 -19.46 14.04 -1.85
N VAL A 266 -18.37 13.40 -2.28
CA VAL A 266 -18.01 12.06 -1.80
C VAL A 266 -17.66 12.11 -0.31
N ALA A 267 -16.90 13.12 0.12
CA ALA A 267 -16.56 13.31 1.53
C ALA A 267 -17.79 13.44 2.42
N GLU A 268 -18.79 14.22 2.01
CA GLU A 268 -20.04 14.38 2.76
C GLU A 268 -20.89 13.10 2.74
N LYS A 269 -20.91 12.35 1.63
CA LYS A 269 -21.53 11.03 1.56
C LYS A 269 -20.88 10.06 2.56
N LEU A 270 -19.55 10.02 2.61
CA LEU A 270 -18.80 9.20 3.56
C LEU A 270 -19.09 9.59 5.00
N ARG A 271 -19.05 10.89 5.34
CA ARG A 271 -19.36 11.39 6.67
C ARG A 271 -20.73 10.89 7.15
N ARG A 272 -21.77 11.06 6.30
CA ARG A 272 -23.13 10.60 6.60
C ARG A 272 -23.23 9.08 6.73
N ALA A 273 -22.60 8.33 5.83
CA ALA A 273 -22.63 6.87 5.87
C ALA A 273 -21.97 6.30 7.13
N ILE A 274 -20.93 6.97 7.62
CA ILE A 274 -20.21 6.56 8.84
C ILE A 274 -21.05 6.86 10.09
N SER A 275 -21.66 8.04 10.18
CA SER A 275 -22.45 8.44 11.34
C SER A 275 -23.89 7.92 11.33
N ALA A 276 -24.37 7.32 10.23
CA ALA A 276 -25.77 6.91 10.06
C ALA A 276 -26.25 5.88 11.11
N THR A 277 -25.34 4.98 11.52
CA THR A 277 -25.68 3.93 12.49
C THR A 277 -24.52 3.72 13.46
N PRO A 278 -24.80 3.46 14.75
CA PRO A 278 -23.76 3.11 15.69
C PRO A 278 -22.97 1.86 15.26
N VAL A 279 -21.70 1.82 15.60
CA VAL A 279 -20.87 0.62 15.41
C VAL A 279 -21.13 -0.35 16.55
N ARG A 280 -21.43 -1.61 16.23
CA ARG A 280 -21.59 -2.68 17.21
C ARG A 280 -20.23 -3.29 17.51
N THR A 281 -19.84 -3.28 18.79
CA THR A 281 -18.64 -3.95 19.29
C THR A 281 -19.00 -4.95 20.35
N ALA A 282 -18.09 -5.86 20.69
CA ALA A 282 -18.27 -6.81 21.79
C ALA A 282 -18.51 -6.11 23.14
N ALA A 283 -17.97 -4.88 23.31
CA ALA A 283 -18.13 -4.06 24.52
C ALA A 283 -19.38 -3.16 24.51
N GLY A 284 -20.18 -3.18 23.43
CA GLY A 284 -21.38 -2.37 23.28
C GLY A 284 -21.45 -1.58 21.98
N SER A 285 -22.48 -0.74 21.87
CA SER A 285 -22.72 0.10 20.69
C SER A 285 -22.04 1.46 20.84
N VAL A 286 -21.39 1.95 19.77
CA VAL A 286 -20.60 3.19 19.75
C VAL A 286 -21.08 4.09 18.63
N GLU A 287 -21.49 5.31 18.97
CA GLU A 287 -21.69 6.36 17.97
C GLU A 287 -20.34 6.91 17.53
N VAL A 288 -20.15 6.99 16.22
CA VAL A 288 -18.90 7.43 15.60
C VAL A 288 -19.18 8.56 14.63
N THR A 289 -18.46 9.66 14.79
CA THR A 289 -18.42 10.75 13.81
C THR A 289 -17.01 10.88 13.24
N VAL A 290 -16.88 11.57 12.12
CA VAL A 290 -15.61 11.76 11.45
C VAL A 290 -15.44 13.19 10.97
N SER A 291 -14.22 13.67 11.06
CA SER A 291 -13.79 14.90 10.43
C SER A 291 -13.04 14.59 9.13
N LEU A 292 -13.26 15.39 8.10
CA LEU A 292 -12.64 15.19 6.79
C LEU A 292 -12.02 16.49 6.29
N GLY A 293 -10.87 16.34 5.63
CA GLY A 293 -10.24 17.39 4.83
C GLY A 293 -10.11 16.95 3.38
N VAL A 294 -10.40 17.83 2.44
CA VAL A 294 -10.38 17.55 1.00
C VAL A 294 -9.42 18.49 0.29
N SER A 295 -8.49 17.95 -0.49
CA SER A 295 -7.67 18.70 -1.43
C SER A 295 -7.74 18.08 -2.83
N SER A 296 -7.36 18.85 -3.85
CA SER A 296 -7.43 18.42 -5.24
C SER A 296 -6.17 18.83 -5.99
N LEU A 297 -5.81 18.05 -7.00
CA LEU A 297 -4.72 18.38 -7.92
C LEU A 297 -4.93 19.74 -8.62
N ALA A 298 -6.17 20.17 -8.81
CA ALA A 298 -6.52 21.44 -9.45
C ALA A 298 -6.03 22.68 -8.69
N VAL A 299 -5.76 22.59 -7.38
CA VAL A 299 -5.24 23.69 -6.56
C VAL A 299 -3.81 24.07 -6.95
N PHE A 300 -3.05 23.13 -7.52
CA PHE A 300 -1.66 23.32 -7.93
C PHE A 300 -1.60 23.83 -9.38
N LYS A 301 -1.60 25.16 -9.54
CA LYS A 301 -1.65 25.84 -10.85
C LYS A 301 -0.37 25.72 -11.68
N GLU A 302 0.77 25.49 -11.03
CA GLU A 302 2.06 25.37 -11.70
C GLU A 302 2.21 24.06 -12.46
N ARG A 303 2.90 24.09 -13.64
CA ARG A 303 3.08 22.91 -14.50
C ARG A 303 4.11 21.88 -13.96
N GLY A 304 4.64 22.05 -12.76
CA GLY A 304 5.60 21.17 -12.12
C GLY A 304 5.00 19.85 -11.60
N GLU A 305 5.86 18.91 -11.21
CA GLU A 305 5.46 17.69 -10.52
C GLU A 305 4.92 18.05 -9.13
N VAL A 306 3.69 17.63 -8.80
CA VAL A 306 3.13 17.79 -7.45
C VAL A 306 3.61 16.65 -6.59
N ALA A 307 4.31 16.97 -5.51
CA ALA A 307 4.72 15.96 -4.54
C ALA A 307 3.51 15.45 -3.75
N VAL A 308 3.52 14.15 -3.41
CA VAL A 308 2.46 13.54 -2.60
C VAL A 308 2.29 14.29 -1.28
N GLU A 309 3.38 14.71 -0.70
CA GLU A 309 3.46 15.42 0.57
C GLU A 309 2.72 16.76 0.52
N GLN A 310 2.74 17.43 -0.63
CA GLN A 310 2.07 18.73 -0.81
C GLN A 310 0.54 18.61 -0.79
N ILE A 311 -0.02 17.69 -1.58
CA ILE A 311 -1.48 17.49 -1.62
C ILE A 311 -1.99 16.88 -0.31
N LEU A 312 -1.21 15.97 0.31
CA LEU A 312 -1.52 15.38 1.59
C LEU A 312 -1.54 16.44 2.69
N ARG A 313 -0.53 17.32 2.71
CA ARG A 313 -0.46 18.44 3.67
C ARG A 313 -1.69 19.35 3.59
N ARG A 314 -2.14 19.70 2.38
CA ARG A 314 -3.31 20.57 2.21
C ARG A 314 -4.60 19.89 2.68
N ALA A 315 -4.77 18.61 2.39
CA ALA A 315 -5.91 17.84 2.90
C ALA A 315 -5.88 17.73 4.44
N ASP A 316 -4.68 17.57 5.03
CA ASP A 316 -4.47 17.52 6.49
C ASP A 316 -4.77 18.86 7.17
N ASP A 317 -4.40 19.97 6.53
CA ASP A 317 -4.76 21.33 7.00
C ASP A 317 -6.29 21.51 7.05
N CYS A 318 -7.00 21.04 6.03
CA CYS A 318 -8.47 21.05 6.01
C CYS A 318 -9.08 20.14 7.08
N LEU A 319 -8.52 18.94 7.29
CA LEU A 319 -8.94 18.03 8.36
C LEU A 319 -8.77 18.68 9.75
N TYR A 320 -7.63 19.34 9.95
CA TYR A 320 -7.37 20.04 11.20
C TYR A 320 -8.40 21.17 11.44
N TYR A 321 -8.72 21.93 10.40
CA TYR A 321 -9.78 22.94 10.46
C TYR A 321 -11.13 22.31 10.85
N SER A 322 -11.51 21.18 10.25
CA SER A 322 -12.71 20.43 10.60
C SER A 322 -12.74 20.05 12.08
N LYS A 323 -11.62 19.54 12.62
CA LYS A 323 -11.49 19.15 14.03
C LYS A 323 -11.63 20.33 14.99
N ARG A 324 -11.10 21.51 14.64
CA ARG A 324 -11.19 22.72 15.48
C ARG A 324 -12.56 23.38 15.47
N HIS A 325 -13.28 23.29 14.35
CA HIS A 325 -14.57 23.97 14.16
C HIS A 325 -15.80 23.09 14.48
N GLY A 326 -15.67 22.17 15.42
CA GLY A 326 -16.79 21.41 15.97
C GLY A 326 -16.84 19.95 15.56
N ARG A 327 -15.86 19.46 14.75
CA ARG A 327 -15.82 18.07 14.25
C ARG A 327 -17.04 17.70 13.40
N ASP A 328 -17.22 16.41 13.10
CA ASP A 328 -18.32 15.88 12.29
C ASP A 328 -18.61 16.74 11.06
N ARG A 329 -17.59 17.04 10.27
CA ARG A 329 -17.68 17.95 9.11
C ARG A 329 -16.64 17.68 8.05
N VAL A 330 -16.93 18.20 6.87
CA VAL A 330 -16.01 18.26 5.73
C VAL A 330 -15.52 19.70 5.57
N THR A 331 -14.23 19.87 5.29
CA THR A 331 -13.63 21.15 4.87
C THR A 331 -12.88 20.95 3.57
N LEU A 332 -13.11 21.83 2.60
CA LEU A 332 -12.42 21.82 1.31
C LEU A 332 -11.22 22.75 1.33
N ASP A 333 -10.20 22.40 0.56
CA ASP A 333 -9.05 23.28 0.33
C ASP A 333 -9.50 24.59 -0.31
N GLY A 334 -9.13 25.71 0.33
CA GLY A 334 -9.61 27.06 0.02
C GLY A 334 -10.70 27.56 0.98
N GLU A 335 -11.39 26.71 1.73
CA GLU A 335 -12.30 27.11 2.81
C GLU A 335 -11.57 27.18 4.17
N ALA A 336 -10.51 26.38 4.33
CA ALA A 336 -9.68 26.41 5.52
C ALA A 336 -8.82 27.68 5.56
N ASN A 337 -8.87 28.40 6.67
CA ASN A 337 -7.95 29.51 6.90
C ASN A 337 -6.58 28.91 7.30
N VAL A 338 -5.59 28.98 6.41
CA VAL A 338 -4.27 28.33 6.56
C VAL A 338 -3.51 28.85 7.81
N THR A 339 -3.91 30.00 8.34
CA THR A 339 -3.34 30.59 9.56
C THR A 339 -3.62 29.80 10.85
N GLU A 340 -4.57 28.85 10.83
CA GLU A 340 -4.97 28.08 12.02
C GLU A 340 -4.26 26.71 12.19
N ARG A 341 -3.26 26.42 11.36
CA ARG A 341 -2.53 25.15 11.42
C ARG A 341 -1.69 25.02 12.69
N PRO A 342 -1.71 23.86 13.40
CA PRO A 342 -0.83 23.64 14.53
C PRO A 342 0.63 23.52 14.07
N LEU A 343 1.52 24.10 14.84
CA LEU A 343 2.95 23.86 14.72
C LEU A 343 3.26 22.46 15.29
N LYS A 344 3.56 21.49 14.42
CA LYS A 344 3.89 20.11 14.83
C LYS A 344 5.39 19.83 14.79
N THR A 345 6.07 20.30 13.74
CA THR A 345 7.50 20.05 13.52
C THR A 345 8.24 21.35 13.27
N LEU A 346 9.26 21.62 14.04
CA LEU A 346 10.11 22.79 13.94
C LEU A 346 11.55 22.36 13.69
N LEU A 347 12.22 22.96 12.71
CA LEU A 347 13.66 22.84 12.53
C LEU A 347 14.34 24.08 13.09
N TYR A 348 15.22 23.89 14.05
CA TYR A 348 16.10 24.94 14.57
C TYR A 348 17.51 24.81 13.97
N VAL A 349 18.04 25.92 13.43
CA VAL A 349 19.35 25.95 12.76
C VAL A 349 20.23 26.98 13.44
N ASP A 350 21.33 26.54 14.01
CA ASP A 350 22.31 27.35 14.73
C ASP A 350 23.64 26.59 14.77
N ASP A 351 24.78 27.24 14.68
CA ASP A 351 26.09 26.60 14.72
C ASP A 351 26.56 26.32 16.15
N ASP A 352 26.03 27.02 17.14
CA ASP A 352 26.35 26.83 18.56
C ASP A 352 25.61 25.62 19.15
N ALA A 353 26.36 24.61 19.61
CA ALA A 353 25.81 23.36 20.15
C ALA A 353 25.03 23.57 21.44
N ASP A 354 25.49 24.45 22.31
CA ASP A 354 24.87 24.72 23.61
C ASP A 354 23.54 25.44 23.43
N ILE A 355 23.49 26.40 22.51
CA ILE A 355 22.25 27.10 22.16
C ILE A 355 21.24 26.14 21.54
N ARG A 356 21.68 25.23 20.65
CA ARG A 356 20.79 24.21 20.08
C ARG A 356 20.15 23.32 21.14
N GLU A 357 20.94 22.88 22.14
CA GLU A 357 20.43 22.05 23.22
C GLU A 357 19.39 22.80 24.07
N ILE A 358 19.70 24.07 24.46
CA ILE A 358 18.79 24.92 25.23
C ILE A 358 17.48 25.13 24.48
N VAL A 359 17.52 25.47 23.19
CA VAL A 359 16.33 25.71 22.36
C VAL A 359 15.52 24.43 22.21
N GLN A 360 16.17 23.30 21.96
CA GLN A 360 15.49 22.00 21.85
C GLN A 360 14.77 21.65 23.15
N MET A 361 15.41 21.79 24.30
CA MET A 361 14.80 21.57 25.61
C MET A 361 13.62 22.52 25.83
N SER A 362 13.81 23.82 25.59
CA SER A 362 12.79 24.85 25.80
C SER A 362 11.53 24.64 24.99
N LEU A 363 11.67 24.28 23.71
CA LEU A 363 10.57 24.06 22.78
C LEU A 363 9.91 22.68 22.98
N SER A 364 10.60 21.71 23.55
CA SER A 364 10.07 20.37 23.84
C SER A 364 9.28 20.30 25.16
N LEU A 365 9.33 21.30 26.00
CA LEU A 365 8.63 21.34 27.29
C LEU A 365 7.11 21.13 27.19
N ASP A 366 6.52 21.53 26.10
CA ASP A 366 5.08 21.38 25.86
C ASP A 366 4.64 19.98 25.39
N GLY A 367 5.60 19.07 25.10
CA GLY A 367 5.35 17.67 24.70
C GLY A 367 4.62 17.46 23.38
N GLN A 368 4.24 18.53 22.66
CA GLN A 368 3.47 18.50 21.43
C GLN A 368 4.25 18.90 20.17
N LEU A 369 5.47 19.45 20.36
CA LEU A 369 6.29 19.95 19.28
C LEU A 369 7.49 19.03 19.06
N ASN A 370 7.60 18.49 17.83
CA ASN A 370 8.78 17.77 17.40
C ASN A 370 9.87 18.78 16.98
N VAL A 371 10.94 18.88 17.74
CA VAL A 371 12.03 19.82 17.49
C VAL A 371 13.22 19.10 16.89
N ILE A 372 13.55 19.43 15.65
CA ILE A 372 14.73 18.94 14.92
C ILE A 372 15.78 20.06 14.96
N THR A 373 17.04 19.72 15.09
CA THR A 373 18.15 20.71 15.09
C THR A 373 19.12 20.46 13.95
N SER A 374 19.78 21.51 13.48
CA SER A 374 20.87 21.46 12.50
C SER A 374 21.98 22.43 12.88
N ASP A 375 23.21 22.07 12.59
CA ASP A 375 24.44 22.82 12.92
C ASP A 375 24.94 23.72 11.79
N GLY A 376 24.13 23.90 10.73
CA GLY A 376 24.47 24.77 9.62
C GLY A 376 23.54 24.66 8.42
N GLY A 377 23.66 25.60 7.49
CA GLY A 377 22.71 25.78 6.39
C GLY A 377 22.65 24.61 5.40
N GLU A 378 23.77 24.03 4.99
CA GLU A 378 23.78 22.91 4.02
C GLU A 378 23.09 21.67 4.60
N ARG A 379 23.36 21.33 5.88
CA ARG A 379 22.70 20.21 6.55
C ARG A 379 21.22 20.49 6.80
N ALA A 380 20.87 21.75 7.06
CA ALA A 380 19.48 22.19 7.22
C ALA A 380 18.67 21.93 5.96
N LEU A 381 19.20 22.26 4.77
CA LEU A 381 18.53 21.99 3.48
C LEU A 381 18.24 20.51 3.28
N LEU A 382 19.21 19.64 3.60
CA LEU A 382 19.02 18.19 3.52
C LEU A 382 17.93 17.70 4.50
N LYS A 383 17.95 18.20 5.76
CA LYS A 383 16.93 17.85 6.74
C LYS A 383 15.55 18.35 6.34
N MET A 384 15.44 19.58 5.82
CA MET A 384 14.15 20.12 5.35
C MET A 384 13.54 19.28 4.24
N SER A 385 14.34 18.76 3.29
CA SER A 385 13.84 17.95 2.20
C SER A 385 13.31 16.57 2.65
N VAL A 386 13.84 16.03 3.77
CA VAL A 386 13.43 14.74 4.32
C VAL A 386 12.29 14.90 5.32
N GLU A 387 12.45 15.81 6.28
CA GLU A 387 11.57 15.93 7.45
C GLU A 387 10.38 16.87 7.21
N GLN A 388 10.44 17.72 6.18
CA GLN A 388 9.37 18.67 5.79
C GLN A 388 8.81 19.46 7.01
N PRO A 389 9.64 20.25 7.73
CA PRO A 389 9.19 20.94 8.94
C PRO A 389 8.11 21.98 8.63
N ASP A 390 7.26 22.24 9.63
CA ASP A 390 6.22 23.27 9.53
C ASP A 390 6.79 24.68 9.62
N LEU A 391 7.86 24.83 10.41
CA LEU A 391 8.53 26.08 10.71
C LEU A 391 10.03 25.87 10.78
N VAL A 392 10.79 26.81 10.26
CA VAL A 392 12.24 26.88 10.46
C VAL A 392 12.58 28.09 11.29
N VAL A 393 13.34 27.90 12.35
CA VAL A 393 13.93 28.98 13.15
C VAL A 393 15.42 29.01 12.86
N LEU A 394 15.89 30.15 12.34
CA LEU A 394 17.25 30.31 11.82
C LEU A 394 18.06 31.27 12.67
N ASP A 395 19.25 30.87 13.07
CA ASP A 395 20.25 31.88 13.47
C ASP A 395 20.69 32.70 12.23
N VAL A 396 20.86 33.99 12.45
CA VAL A 396 21.29 34.93 11.38
C VAL A 396 22.77 34.72 11.04
N MET A 397 23.61 34.50 12.06
CA MET A 397 25.07 34.49 11.93
C MET A 397 25.61 33.09 12.09
N MET A 398 25.79 32.39 10.99
CA MET A 398 26.39 31.06 10.97
C MET A 398 27.60 31.00 10.02
N PRO A 399 28.63 30.19 10.32
CA PRO A 399 29.77 30.05 9.45
C PRO A 399 29.39 29.32 8.13
N GLY A 400 29.98 29.76 7.04
CA GLY A 400 29.74 29.20 5.72
C GLY A 400 28.48 29.76 5.05
N MET A 401 27.30 29.24 5.43
CA MET A 401 26.01 29.75 4.93
C MET A 401 25.25 30.42 6.08
N ASP A 402 25.10 31.75 6.00
CA ASP A 402 24.30 32.53 6.94
C ASP A 402 22.80 32.32 6.77
N GLY A 403 22.01 32.69 7.79
CA GLY A 403 20.55 32.53 7.77
C GLY A 403 19.85 33.21 6.58
N PRO A 404 20.14 34.46 6.23
CA PRO A 404 19.57 35.09 5.06
C PRO A 404 19.88 34.39 3.72
N THR A 405 21.08 33.86 3.56
CA THR A 405 21.47 33.11 2.38
C THR A 405 20.73 31.76 2.32
N LEU A 406 20.58 31.11 3.47
CA LEU A 406 19.79 29.87 3.57
C LEU A 406 18.34 30.13 3.18
N LEU A 407 17.72 31.18 3.70
CA LEU A 407 16.34 31.56 3.33
C LEU A 407 16.20 31.82 1.83
N LYS A 408 17.13 32.53 1.21
CA LYS A 408 17.12 32.76 -0.24
C LYS A 408 17.18 31.45 -1.02
N ARG A 409 18.02 30.49 -0.60
CA ARG A 409 18.06 29.16 -1.23
C ARG A 409 16.77 28.38 -1.04
N MET A 410 16.16 28.43 0.15
CA MET A 410 14.84 27.84 0.40
C MET A 410 13.78 28.40 -0.56
N ARG A 411 13.78 29.71 -0.81
CA ARG A 411 12.80 30.36 -1.70
C ARG A 411 12.98 29.98 -3.17
N LEU A 412 14.16 29.51 -3.58
CA LEU A 412 14.44 29.01 -4.93
C LEU A 412 14.02 27.54 -5.11
N ASP A 413 13.85 26.78 -4.03
CA ASP A 413 13.40 25.38 -4.10
C ASP A 413 11.86 25.32 -3.94
N PRO A 414 11.11 24.88 -4.97
CA PRO A 414 9.65 24.81 -4.91
C PRO A 414 9.10 24.02 -3.71
N ASN A 415 9.83 23.02 -3.21
CA ASN A 415 9.42 22.20 -2.08
C ASN A 415 9.63 22.88 -0.73
N LEU A 416 10.56 23.84 -0.65
CA LEU A 416 10.94 24.54 0.57
C LEU A 416 10.44 25.98 0.59
N ALA A 417 10.07 26.54 -0.57
CA ALA A 417 9.72 27.96 -0.74
C ALA A 417 8.59 28.44 0.15
N GLN A 418 7.67 27.56 0.55
CA GLN A 418 6.50 27.92 1.35
C GLN A 418 6.70 27.68 2.86
N ILE A 419 7.84 27.16 3.30
CA ILE A 419 8.09 26.92 4.72
C ILE A 419 8.32 28.27 5.41
N PRO A 420 7.51 28.64 6.43
CA PRO A 420 7.70 29.86 7.19
C PRO A 420 9.03 29.87 7.94
N VAL A 421 9.64 31.04 8.07
CA VAL A 421 10.94 31.21 8.72
C VAL A 421 10.86 32.32 9.77
N ILE A 422 11.40 32.05 10.96
CA ILE A 422 11.66 33.01 12.01
C ILE A 422 13.19 33.17 12.14
N PHE A 423 13.70 34.37 12.20
CA PHE A 423 15.10 34.61 12.50
C PHE A 423 15.35 34.75 14.02
N MET A 424 16.47 34.25 14.47
CA MET A 424 17.03 34.57 15.81
C MET A 424 18.31 35.38 15.63
N THR A 425 18.40 36.54 16.30
CA THR A 425 19.53 37.45 16.14
C THR A 425 19.88 38.22 17.43
N ALA A 426 21.16 38.50 17.61
CA ALA A 426 21.64 39.34 18.70
C ALA A 426 21.33 40.85 18.48
N LYS A 427 21.00 41.21 17.23
CA LYS A 427 20.67 42.61 16.85
C LYS A 427 19.21 42.71 16.46
N THR A 428 18.44 43.52 17.15
CA THR A 428 17.00 43.72 16.94
C THR A 428 16.65 45.21 16.63
N SER A 429 17.49 45.85 15.80
CA SER A 429 17.12 47.19 15.34
C SER A 429 15.87 47.11 14.45
N ALA A 430 15.07 48.19 14.45
CA ALA A 430 13.87 48.27 13.60
C ALA A 430 14.19 48.08 12.11
N GLU A 431 15.35 48.59 11.67
CA GLU A 431 15.82 48.45 10.28
C GLU A 431 16.18 47.01 9.93
N GLU A 432 16.86 46.27 10.81
CA GLU A 432 17.18 44.85 10.58
C GLU A 432 15.94 43.98 10.60
N THR A 433 15.02 44.23 11.53
CA THR A 433 13.73 43.52 11.57
C THR A 433 12.94 43.74 10.28
N ALA A 434 12.85 44.96 9.78
CA ALA A 434 12.18 45.26 8.51
C ALA A 434 12.84 44.54 7.34
N ARG A 435 14.17 44.48 7.28
CA ARG A 435 14.93 43.77 6.26
C ARG A 435 14.64 42.27 6.25
N PHE A 436 14.50 41.64 7.42
CA PHE A 436 14.15 40.20 7.49
C PHE A 436 12.72 39.91 7.08
N LEU A 437 11.78 40.83 7.38
CA LEU A 437 10.40 40.71 6.91
C LEU A 437 10.29 40.88 5.38
N GLU A 438 11.10 41.82 4.78
CA GLU A 438 11.21 41.91 3.32
C GLU A 438 11.72 40.63 2.64
N LEU A 439 12.52 39.81 3.33
CA LEU A 439 12.96 38.51 2.88
C LEU A 439 11.88 37.43 3.05
N SER A 440 10.66 37.79 3.42
CA SER A 440 9.53 36.89 3.69
C SER A 440 9.73 36.01 4.92
N ALA A 441 10.43 36.48 5.95
CA ALA A 441 10.38 35.89 7.29
C ALA A 441 9.07 36.28 7.97
N ILE A 442 8.52 35.41 8.82
CA ILE A 442 7.28 35.69 9.57
C ILE A 442 7.54 36.43 10.89
N GLY A 443 8.78 36.52 11.31
CA GLY A 443 9.15 37.24 12.50
C GLY A 443 10.61 37.11 12.88
N VAL A 444 10.99 37.84 13.95
CA VAL A 444 12.35 37.85 14.50
C VAL A 444 12.29 37.69 16.01
N ILE A 445 13.16 36.86 16.59
CA ILE A 445 13.33 36.67 18.02
C ILE A 445 14.73 37.17 18.42
N ALA A 446 14.79 37.94 19.49
CA ALA A 446 16.06 38.46 20.02
C ALA A 446 16.86 37.42 20.78
N LYS A 447 18.18 37.42 20.60
CA LYS A 447 19.16 36.78 21.51
C LYS A 447 19.76 37.87 22.43
N PRO A 448 19.89 37.66 23.75
CA PRO A 448 19.50 36.45 24.49
C PRO A 448 17.98 36.36 24.68
N PHE A 449 17.46 35.14 24.63
CA PHE A 449 16.04 34.83 24.84
C PHE A 449 15.85 34.18 26.23
N ASP A 450 14.64 34.29 26.77
CA ASP A 450 14.25 33.54 27.95
C ASP A 450 13.72 32.14 27.53
N PRO A 451 14.39 31.05 27.96
CA PRO A 451 13.99 29.68 27.60
C PRO A 451 12.54 29.35 27.96
N MET A 452 12.00 29.90 29.05
CA MET A 452 10.63 29.65 29.50
C MET A 452 9.57 30.35 28.66
N SER A 453 9.91 31.39 27.96
CA SER A 453 9.01 32.19 27.11
C SER A 453 9.17 31.88 25.62
N LEU A 454 10.26 31.22 25.20
CA LEU A 454 10.58 30.99 23.79
C LEU A 454 9.46 30.27 23.04
N GLY A 455 8.91 29.20 23.63
CA GLY A 455 7.80 28.46 23.02
C GLY A 455 6.56 29.30 22.77
N LYS A 456 6.24 30.21 23.69
CA LYS A 456 5.13 31.19 23.55
C LYS A 456 5.39 32.19 22.42
N GLN A 457 6.62 32.71 22.33
CA GLN A 457 7.01 33.67 21.28
C GLN A 457 6.94 33.03 19.90
N VAL A 458 7.48 31.82 19.74
CA VAL A 458 7.41 31.08 18.48
C VAL A 458 5.96 30.79 18.06
N ARG A 459 5.10 30.39 19.00
CA ARG A 459 3.68 30.16 18.72
C ARG A 459 2.95 31.44 18.33
N ALA A 460 3.21 32.56 19.04
CA ALA A 460 2.58 33.85 18.70
C ALA A 460 2.93 34.32 17.29
N LEU A 461 4.18 34.16 16.86
CA LEU A 461 4.61 34.49 15.50
C LEU A 461 4.03 33.50 14.47
N TRP A 462 3.90 32.21 14.84
CA TRP A 462 3.27 31.21 13.99
C TRP A 462 1.78 31.48 13.77
N GLU A 463 1.05 31.91 14.78
CA GLU A 463 -0.38 32.19 14.72
C GLU A 463 -0.69 33.53 14.02
N ALA A 464 0.26 34.46 14.01
CA ALA A 464 0.12 35.79 13.39
C ALA A 464 0.48 35.84 11.89
N ARG A 465 0.96 34.75 11.29
CA ARG A 465 1.44 34.70 9.89
C ARG A 465 0.33 34.83 8.85
#